data_cbd462d1af89e33aa6da3d2f45c3d6e5
#
_entry.id   cbd462d1af89e33aa6da3d2f45c3d6e5
#
_cell.length_a   1.000
_cell.length_b   1.000
_cell.length_c   1.000
_cell.angle_alpha   90.00
_cell.angle_beta   90.00
_cell.angle_gamma   90.00
#
_symmetry.space_group_name_H-M   'P 1'
#
loop_
_entity.id
_entity.type
_entity.pdbx_description
1 polymer ?
#
loop_
_entity_poly.entity_id
_entity_poly.type
_entity_poly.pdbx_seq_one_letter_code
_entity_poly.pdbx_strand_id
1 'polypeptide(L)'
;MNLDRYIRQMRFQPLGEEGQANLSNSRVLVCGCGALGSILANTLARAGIGYIRIVDRDFLELNNLQRQVLYTEQDVADGLPKAIAAKRHLEKINSSIQIEAVVADVSASNILELVDGIDCI
;
A
#
# COMPACT_ATOMS: atom_id res chain seq x y z
N MET A 1 -6.64 12.88 -13.89
CA MET A 1 -6.71 11.48 -13.37
C MET A 1 -7.40 10.60 -14.41
N ASN A 2 -6.79 9.51 -14.77
CA ASN A 2 -7.42 8.55 -15.65
C ASN A 2 -8.38 7.65 -14.85
N LEU A 3 -9.68 7.84 -15.03
CA LEU A 3 -10.73 7.09 -14.32
C LEU A 3 -11.03 5.72 -14.95
N ASP A 4 -10.51 5.44 -16.13
CA ASP A 4 -10.83 4.20 -16.87
C ASP A 4 -10.49 2.94 -16.07
N ARG A 5 -9.38 2.97 -15.30
CA ARG A 5 -9.00 1.84 -14.45
C ARG A 5 -10.00 1.55 -13.33
N TYR A 6 -10.82 2.52 -12.94
CA TYR A 6 -11.78 2.41 -11.84
C TYR A 6 -13.22 2.27 -12.30
N ILE A 7 -13.48 2.23 -13.60
CA ILE A 7 -14.83 2.28 -14.15
C ILE A 7 -15.74 1.17 -13.62
N ARG A 8 -15.18 0.00 -13.37
CA ARG A 8 -15.96 -1.14 -12.85
C ARG A 8 -16.45 -0.91 -11.44
N GLN A 9 -15.61 -0.38 -10.55
CA GLN A 9 -16.03 -0.07 -9.17
C GLN A 9 -16.92 1.17 -9.10
N MET A 10 -16.74 2.13 -10.00
CA MET A 10 -17.60 3.32 -10.07
C MET A 10 -19.03 3.01 -10.53
N ARG A 11 -19.27 1.88 -11.21
CA ARG A 11 -20.61 1.42 -11.55
C ARG A 11 -21.43 1.00 -10.33
N PHE A 12 -20.78 0.69 -9.23
CA PHE A 12 -21.46 0.48 -7.95
C PHE A 12 -21.93 1.84 -7.44
N GLN A 13 -23.24 2.11 -7.52
CA GLN A 13 -23.83 3.41 -7.27
C GLN A 13 -23.42 4.04 -5.92
N PRO A 14 -23.36 3.30 -4.81
CA PRO A 14 -22.95 3.89 -3.53
C PRO A 14 -21.51 4.44 -3.53
N LEU A 15 -20.65 3.96 -4.42
CA LEU A 15 -19.32 4.54 -4.63
C LEU A 15 -19.39 5.69 -5.65
N GLY A 16 -19.72 5.39 -6.90
CA GLY A 16 -19.84 6.34 -7.98
C GLY A 16 -18.56 7.14 -8.25
N GLU A 17 -18.69 8.22 -9.00
CA GLU A 17 -17.58 9.14 -9.28
C GLU A 17 -17.15 9.92 -8.04
N GLU A 18 -18.10 10.35 -7.22
CA GLU A 18 -17.83 11.08 -5.97
C GLU A 18 -17.03 10.21 -4.99
N GLY A 19 -17.44 8.96 -4.80
CA GLY A 19 -16.72 8.02 -3.95
C GLY A 19 -15.30 7.74 -4.47
N GLN A 20 -15.14 7.62 -5.78
CA GLN A 20 -13.82 7.44 -6.38
C GLN A 20 -12.92 8.67 -6.17
N ALA A 21 -13.47 9.87 -6.27
CA ALA A 21 -12.74 11.10 -5.97
C ALA A 21 -12.32 11.15 -4.49
N ASN A 22 -13.19 10.71 -3.59
CA ASN A 22 -12.87 10.62 -2.16
C ASN A 22 -11.74 9.64 -1.90
N LEU A 23 -11.74 8.46 -2.54
CA LEU A 23 -10.64 7.50 -2.45
C LEU A 23 -9.31 8.11 -2.94
N SER A 24 -9.36 8.81 -4.06
CA SER A 24 -8.19 9.49 -4.64
C SER A 24 -7.59 10.55 -3.73
N ASN A 25 -8.42 11.19 -2.90
CA ASN A 25 -7.98 12.19 -1.93
C ASN A 25 -7.65 11.61 -0.55
N SER A 26 -7.86 10.32 -0.36
CA SER A 26 -7.62 9.66 0.93
C SER A 26 -6.16 9.29 1.12
N ARG A 27 -5.74 9.31 2.38
CA ARG A 27 -4.39 9.00 2.83
C ARG A 27 -4.45 7.89 3.88
N VAL A 28 -3.81 6.76 3.59
CA VAL A 28 -3.87 5.55 4.43
C VAL A 28 -2.47 5.15 4.90
N LEU A 29 -2.38 4.78 6.18
CA LEU A 29 -1.20 4.15 6.75
C LEU A 29 -1.45 2.65 6.89
N VAL A 30 -0.55 1.83 6.35
CA VAL A 30 -0.56 0.38 6.52
C VAL A 30 0.59 0.01 7.47
N CYS A 31 0.26 -0.40 8.67
CA CYS A 31 1.23 -0.84 9.67
C CYS A 31 1.51 -2.34 9.51
N GLY A 32 2.67 -2.65 9.00
CA GLY A 32 3.07 -4.01 8.67
C GLY A 32 2.68 -4.42 7.25
N CYS A 33 3.59 -5.06 6.54
CA CYS A 33 3.39 -5.50 5.15
C CYS A 33 3.74 -6.98 4.98
N GLY A 34 3.21 -7.81 5.86
CA GLY A 34 3.29 -9.27 5.82
C GLY A 34 2.10 -9.90 5.10
N ALA A 35 1.57 -10.99 5.65
CA ALA A 35 0.49 -11.75 5.02
C ALA A 35 -0.82 -10.94 4.87
N LEU A 36 -1.21 -10.16 5.88
CA LEU A 36 -2.40 -9.30 5.81
C LEU A 36 -2.09 -7.97 5.16
N GLY A 37 -1.04 -7.29 5.58
CA GLY A 37 -0.69 -5.96 5.09
C GLY A 37 -0.37 -5.91 3.61
N SER A 38 0.25 -6.95 3.05
CA SER A 38 0.52 -7.03 1.61
C SER A 38 -0.77 -7.14 0.78
N ILE A 39 -1.77 -7.89 1.25
CA ILE A 39 -3.08 -7.99 0.60
C ILE A 39 -3.83 -6.66 0.70
N LEU A 40 -3.83 -6.03 1.89
CA LEU A 40 -4.48 -4.74 2.09
C LEU A 40 -3.86 -3.65 1.20
N ALA A 41 -2.54 -3.52 1.20
CA ALA A 41 -1.84 -2.54 0.40
C ALA A 41 -2.10 -2.75 -1.11
N ASN A 42 -2.06 -4.00 -1.57
CA ASN A 42 -2.39 -4.36 -2.95
C ASN A 42 -3.82 -3.94 -3.32
N THR A 43 -4.79 -4.26 -2.48
CA THR A 43 -6.21 -3.96 -2.72
C THR A 43 -6.46 -2.45 -2.71
N LEU A 44 -5.90 -1.73 -1.73
CA LEU A 44 -6.04 -0.27 -1.61
C LEU A 44 -5.42 0.46 -2.79
N ALA A 45 -4.23 0.05 -3.23
CA ALA A 45 -3.56 0.63 -4.38
C ALA A 45 -4.38 0.45 -5.67
N ARG A 46 -4.93 -0.73 -5.88
CA ARG A 46 -5.78 -1.03 -7.05
C ARG A 46 -7.10 -0.27 -7.01
N ALA A 47 -7.67 -0.06 -5.82
CA ALA A 47 -8.89 0.73 -5.64
C ALA A 47 -8.68 2.23 -5.85
N GLY A 48 -7.44 2.71 -5.82
CA GLY A 48 -7.12 4.10 -6.12
C GLY A 48 -7.03 5.01 -4.90
N ILE A 49 -6.69 4.47 -3.74
CA ILE A 49 -6.29 5.32 -2.60
C ILE A 49 -5.11 6.17 -3.04
N GLY A 50 -5.25 7.49 -2.93
CA GLY A 50 -4.29 8.43 -3.53
C GLY A 50 -2.93 8.48 -2.87
N TYR A 51 -2.86 8.15 -1.56
CA TYR A 51 -1.61 8.10 -0.82
C TYR A 51 -1.62 6.92 0.16
N ILE A 52 -0.60 6.08 0.07
CA ILE A 52 -0.41 4.94 0.98
C ILE A 52 0.98 5.03 1.59
N ARG A 53 1.04 5.12 2.92
CA ARG A 53 2.28 4.99 3.68
C ARG A 53 2.37 3.57 4.25
N ILE A 54 3.44 2.87 3.94
CA ILE A 54 3.68 1.49 4.40
C ILE A 54 4.84 1.50 5.37
N VAL A 55 4.62 0.98 6.57
CA VAL A 55 5.63 0.87 7.62
C VAL A 55 5.87 -0.60 7.93
N ASP A 56 7.10 -1.05 7.77
CA ASP A 56 7.54 -2.39 8.16
C ASP A 56 9.04 -2.38 8.39
N ARG A 57 9.51 -3.05 9.44
CA ARG A 57 10.93 -3.13 9.76
C ARG A 57 11.65 -4.30 9.11
N ASP A 58 10.91 -5.33 8.67
CA ASP A 58 11.47 -6.61 8.28
C ASP A 58 12.04 -6.59 6.86
N PHE A 59 13.05 -7.46 6.67
CA PHE A 59 13.56 -7.81 5.36
C PHE A 59 12.84 -9.07 4.85
N LEU A 60 12.80 -9.24 3.54
CA LEU A 60 12.18 -10.39 2.93
C LEU A 60 13.02 -11.65 3.10
N GLU A 61 12.33 -12.74 3.41
CA GLU A 61 12.89 -14.09 3.46
C GLU A 61 12.10 -15.01 2.52
N LEU A 62 12.77 -16.06 2.04
CA LEU A 62 12.15 -17.00 1.10
C LEU A 62 10.86 -17.64 1.67
N ASN A 63 10.84 -17.90 2.98
CA ASN A 63 9.68 -18.46 3.67
C ASN A 63 8.49 -17.52 3.79
N ASN A 64 8.61 -16.27 3.39
CA ASN A 64 7.50 -15.32 3.33
C ASN A 64 6.65 -15.50 2.07
N LEU A 65 7.22 -15.99 0.98
CA LEU A 65 6.59 -16.00 -0.34
C LEU A 65 5.36 -16.90 -0.44
N GLN A 66 5.24 -17.90 0.44
CA GLN A 66 4.09 -18.80 0.43
C GLN A 66 2.77 -18.12 0.84
N ARG A 67 2.80 -16.93 1.44
CA ARG A 67 1.61 -16.21 1.89
C ARG A 67 1.65 -14.68 1.73
N GLN A 68 2.82 -14.10 1.46
CA GLN A 68 2.97 -12.64 1.30
C GLN A 68 2.99 -12.29 -0.19
N VAL A 69 1.82 -11.96 -0.71
CA VAL A 69 1.51 -11.99 -2.16
C VAL A 69 2.17 -10.92 -3.02
N LEU A 70 2.70 -9.85 -2.43
CA LEU A 70 3.35 -8.77 -3.19
C LEU A 70 4.78 -9.10 -3.62
N TYR A 71 5.40 -10.11 -3.04
CA TYR A 71 6.84 -10.31 -3.15
C TYR A 71 7.19 -11.46 -4.06
N THR A 72 8.43 -11.39 -4.60
CA THR A 72 8.97 -12.36 -5.54
C THR A 72 10.31 -12.91 -5.05
N GLU A 73 10.77 -14.00 -5.67
CA GLU A 73 12.10 -14.53 -5.41
C GLU A 73 13.21 -13.51 -5.71
N GLN A 74 12.99 -12.63 -6.71
CA GLN A 74 13.95 -11.59 -7.03
C GLN A 74 14.09 -10.58 -5.89
N ASP A 75 12.97 -10.22 -5.24
CA ASP A 75 13.00 -9.31 -4.07
C ASP A 75 13.83 -9.91 -2.92
N VAL A 76 13.70 -11.22 -2.70
CA VAL A 76 14.50 -11.94 -1.70
C VAL A 76 15.97 -11.94 -2.08
N ALA A 77 16.28 -12.24 -3.33
CA ALA A 77 17.67 -12.24 -3.84
C ALA A 77 18.32 -10.85 -3.73
N ASP A 78 17.53 -9.79 -3.94
CA ASP A 78 18.00 -8.40 -3.82
C ASP A 78 18.15 -7.94 -2.37
N GLY A 79 17.72 -8.73 -1.41
CA GLY A 79 17.83 -8.41 0.02
C GLY A 79 16.96 -7.21 0.44
N LEU A 80 15.81 -7.01 -0.17
CA LEU A 80 14.99 -5.83 0.05
C LEU A 80 14.23 -5.87 1.38
N PRO A 81 14.11 -4.71 2.07
CA PRO A 81 13.10 -4.53 3.10
C PRO A 81 11.69 -4.69 2.51
N LYS A 82 10.77 -5.27 3.28
CA LYS A 82 9.38 -5.49 2.83
C LYS A 82 8.70 -4.20 2.35
N ALA A 83 8.84 -3.10 3.10
CA ALA A 83 8.24 -1.82 2.73
C ALA A 83 8.75 -1.31 1.38
N ILE A 84 10.02 -1.46 1.10
CA ILE A 84 10.64 -1.03 -0.17
C ILE A 84 10.17 -1.92 -1.33
N ALA A 85 10.14 -3.24 -1.14
CA ALA A 85 9.66 -4.17 -2.16
C ALA A 85 8.18 -3.92 -2.48
N ALA A 86 7.35 -3.75 -1.45
CA ALA A 86 5.94 -3.41 -1.60
C ALA A 86 5.74 -2.12 -2.43
N LYS A 87 6.47 -1.07 -2.09
CA LYS A 87 6.41 0.19 -2.84
C LYS A 87 6.72 -0.03 -4.32
N ARG A 88 7.79 -0.72 -4.64
CA ARG A 88 8.22 -0.98 -6.03
C ARG A 88 7.16 -1.72 -6.84
N HIS A 89 6.52 -2.73 -6.23
CA HIS A 89 5.46 -3.49 -6.89
C HIS A 89 4.20 -2.67 -7.06
N LEU A 90 3.78 -1.94 -6.02
CA LEU A 90 2.56 -1.14 -6.06
C LEU A 90 2.67 0.02 -7.06
N GLU A 91 3.81 0.64 -7.20
CA GLU A 91 4.04 1.69 -8.21
C GLU A 91 3.89 1.16 -9.65
N LYS A 92 4.24 -0.10 -9.89
CA LYS A 92 4.03 -0.76 -11.18
C LYS A 92 2.58 -1.15 -11.42
N ILE A 93 1.81 -1.39 -10.36
CA ILE A 93 0.39 -1.73 -10.43
C ILE A 93 -0.44 -0.48 -10.69
N ASN A 94 -0.15 0.60 -9.97
CA ASN A 94 -0.88 1.87 -10.09
C ASN A 94 0.08 3.05 -9.97
N SER A 95 0.49 3.59 -11.12
CA SER A 95 1.40 4.73 -11.19
C SER A 95 0.73 6.07 -10.88
N SER A 96 -0.60 6.10 -10.75
CA SER A 96 -1.37 7.33 -10.49
C SER A 96 -1.45 7.70 -9.02
N ILE A 97 -1.01 6.82 -8.11
CA ILE A 97 -1.04 7.04 -6.67
C ILE A 97 0.37 7.24 -6.11
N GLN A 98 0.45 7.77 -4.91
CA GLN A 98 1.71 7.99 -4.21
C GLN A 98 1.90 6.92 -3.13
N ILE A 99 3.05 6.26 -3.14
CA ILE A 99 3.43 5.26 -2.14
C ILE A 99 4.67 5.76 -1.40
N GLU A 100 4.60 5.76 -0.08
CA GLU A 100 5.74 6.03 0.81
C GLU A 100 6.09 4.77 1.59
N ALA A 101 7.35 4.37 1.55
CA ALA A 101 7.86 3.24 2.31
C ALA A 101 8.70 3.72 3.48
N VAL A 102 8.40 3.23 4.68
CA VAL A 102 9.14 3.52 5.90
C VAL A 102 9.64 2.22 6.50
N VAL A 103 10.96 2.08 6.58
CA VAL A 103 11.60 0.88 7.17
C VAL A 103 11.83 1.18 8.66
N ALA A 104 10.84 0.88 9.48
CA ALA A 104 10.86 1.15 10.91
C ALA A 104 9.83 0.28 11.66
N ASP A 105 10.01 0.16 12.97
CA ASP A 105 8.96 -0.30 13.87
C ASP A 105 7.99 0.82 14.20
N VAL A 106 6.72 0.47 14.40
CA VAL A 106 5.75 1.38 14.99
C VAL A 106 5.93 1.35 16.51
N SER A 107 6.20 2.51 17.10
CA SER A 107 6.45 2.65 18.52
C SER A 107 5.82 3.93 19.07
N ALA A 108 5.78 4.05 20.40
CA ALA A 108 5.31 5.26 21.05
C ALA A 108 6.15 6.50 20.68
N SER A 109 7.42 6.30 20.29
CA SER A 109 8.32 7.39 19.94
C SER A 109 8.12 7.96 18.53
N ASN A 110 7.52 7.19 17.61
CA ASN A 110 7.36 7.60 16.21
C ASN A 110 5.91 7.58 15.69
N ILE A 111 4.95 7.08 16.47
CA ILE A 111 3.57 6.92 15.98
C ILE A 111 2.93 8.24 15.57
N LEU A 112 3.18 9.33 16.30
CA LEU A 112 2.61 10.64 15.98
C LEU A 112 3.15 11.18 14.66
N GLU A 113 4.40 10.93 14.34
CA GLU A 113 4.99 11.27 13.03
C GLU A 113 4.40 10.39 11.91
N LEU A 114 4.26 9.08 12.16
CA LEU A 114 3.75 8.13 11.18
C LEU A 114 2.29 8.38 10.80
N VAL A 115 1.46 8.87 11.73
CA VAL A 115 0.03 9.17 11.45
C VAL A 115 -0.21 10.59 10.97
N ASP A 116 0.81 11.41 10.91
CA ASP A 116 0.67 12.80 10.45
C ASP A 116 0.15 12.84 9.02
N GLY A 117 -0.93 13.58 8.81
CA GLY A 117 -1.59 13.71 7.51
C GLY A 117 -2.32 12.45 7.02
N ILE A 118 -2.53 11.45 7.88
CA ILE A 118 -3.19 10.19 7.55
C ILE A 118 -4.67 10.25 7.97
N ASP A 119 -5.56 9.78 7.11
CA ASP A 119 -7.00 9.73 7.34
C ASP A 119 -7.44 8.42 8.01
N CYS A 120 -6.75 7.31 7.69
CA CYS A 120 -7.11 5.96 8.15
C CYS A 120 -5.86 5.09 8.34
N ILE A 121 -5.91 4.23 9.36
CA ILE A 121 -4.86 3.25 9.66
C ILE A 121 -5.42 1.84 9.49
#